data_0365754f1722c50f9b9008c0b2848748
#
_entry.id   0365754f1722c50f9b9008c0b2848748
#
_cell.length_a   1.000
_cell.length_b   1.000
_cell.length_c   1.000
_cell.angle_alpha   90.00
_cell.angle_beta   90.00
_cell.angle_gamma   90.00
#
_symmetry.space_group_name_H-M   'P 1'
#
loop_
_entity.id
_entity.type
_entity.pdbx_description
1 polymer ?
#
loop_
_entity_poly.entity_id
_entity_poly.type
_entity_poly.pdbx_seq_one_letter_code
_entity_poly.pdbx_strand_id
1 'polypeptide(L)'
;ITLNGKKAAGNETLTQGDVVKLFLADDTIDKFSSAPAFSKVAAADHNDLTARGEKPFRSEIGRSLGILYEDEQTLFLNKPVGMLSQKAAPQDVSVVEHLIAYLLESGQITTEELRTFHPAVCNRLDRNTSGIIAAGKTLAALQQLSEMFRDRSMKKYYLALVKGTVKENQRISGFLKKDSRTNQVQILKDEVPGAS
;
A
#
# COMPACT_ATOMS: atom_id res chain seq x y z
N ILE A 1 -2.32 28.74 4.00
CA ILE A 1 -3.00 27.94 5.06
C ILE A 1 -3.37 28.88 6.19
N THR A 2 -4.59 28.71 6.72
CA THR A 2 -4.97 29.36 7.98
C THR A 2 -5.45 28.31 8.99
N LEU A 3 -5.16 28.57 10.25
CA LEU A 3 -5.68 27.81 11.39
C LEU A 3 -6.59 28.73 12.20
N ASN A 4 -7.85 28.34 12.36
CA ASN A 4 -8.87 29.13 13.08
C ASN A 4 -8.96 30.59 12.59
N GLY A 5 -8.85 30.79 11.27
CA GLY A 5 -8.92 32.10 10.60
C GLY A 5 -7.63 32.93 10.65
N LYS A 6 -6.56 32.48 11.33
CA LYS A 6 -5.26 33.18 11.36
C LYS A 6 -4.26 32.46 10.44
N LYS A 7 -3.29 33.21 9.87
CA LYS A 7 -2.23 32.62 9.05
C LYS A 7 -1.41 31.63 9.88
N ALA A 8 -1.32 30.38 9.39
CA ALA A 8 -0.55 29.32 10.05
C ALA A 8 0.95 29.44 9.69
N ALA A 9 1.82 29.14 10.67
CA ALA A 9 3.26 29.05 10.49
C ALA A 9 3.71 27.67 10.00
N GLY A 10 2.87 26.65 10.19
CA GLY A 10 3.10 25.27 9.71
C GLY A 10 3.69 24.33 10.74
N ASN A 11 3.91 24.78 11.96
CA ASN A 11 4.44 23.99 13.08
C ASN A 11 3.49 23.95 14.29
N GLU A 12 2.23 24.36 14.10
CA GLU A 12 1.22 24.35 15.14
C GLU A 12 0.76 22.92 15.45
N THR A 13 0.57 22.63 16.73
CA THR A 13 -0.08 21.39 17.17
C THR A 13 -1.59 21.58 17.07
N LEU A 14 -2.26 20.72 16.29
CA LEU A 14 -3.71 20.78 16.14
C LEU A 14 -4.41 20.12 17.32
N THR A 15 -5.54 20.68 17.71
CA THR A 15 -6.44 20.15 18.72
C THR A 15 -7.80 19.83 18.11
N GLN A 16 -8.58 19.00 18.80
CA GLN A 16 -9.92 18.68 18.34
C GLN A 16 -10.79 19.93 18.24
N GLY A 17 -11.40 20.17 17.09
CA GLY A 17 -12.23 21.34 16.82
C GLY A 17 -11.50 22.46 16.06
N ASP A 18 -10.20 22.33 15.82
CA ASP A 18 -9.47 23.31 15.01
C ASP A 18 -9.91 23.26 13.55
N VAL A 19 -10.03 24.45 12.95
CA VAL A 19 -10.40 24.63 11.55
C VAL A 19 -9.16 25.01 10.75
N VAL A 20 -8.69 24.09 9.91
CA VAL A 20 -7.61 24.33 8.97
C VAL A 20 -8.21 24.68 7.60
N LYS A 21 -7.87 25.86 7.05
CA LYS A 21 -8.30 26.27 5.73
C LYS A 21 -7.11 26.35 4.79
N LEU A 22 -7.17 25.56 3.73
CA LEU A 22 -6.19 25.55 2.65
C LEU A 22 -6.69 26.46 1.53
N PHE A 23 -5.80 27.29 0.98
CA PHE A 23 -6.06 28.08 -0.22
C PHE A 23 -5.16 27.49 -1.31
N LEU A 24 -5.73 26.64 -2.14
CA LEU A 24 -5.05 26.02 -3.28
C LEU A 24 -5.73 26.53 -4.54
N ALA A 25 -4.94 26.76 -5.59
CA ALA A 25 -5.49 27.02 -6.92
C ALA A 25 -6.14 25.75 -7.46
N ASP A 26 -7.21 25.89 -8.25
CA ASP A 26 -7.96 24.77 -8.83
C ASP A 26 -7.03 23.83 -9.62
N ASP A 27 -6.09 24.37 -10.41
CA ASP A 27 -5.06 23.59 -11.11
C ASP A 27 -4.19 22.74 -10.16
N THR A 28 -3.96 23.23 -8.94
CA THR A 28 -3.22 22.46 -7.92
C THR A 28 -4.07 21.34 -7.38
N ILE A 29 -5.34 21.61 -7.10
CA ILE A 29 -6.30 20.59 -6.66
C ILE A 29 -6.43 19.53 -7.74
N ASP A 30 -6.62 19.91 -8.97
CA ASP A 30 -6.74 19.01 -10.13
C ASP A 30 -5.48 18.18 -10.36
N LYS A 31 -4.29 18.77 -10.20
CA LYS A 31 -3.00 18.09 -10.34
C LYS A 31 -2.78 17.02 -9.28
N PHE A 32 -3.28 17.23 -8.05
CA PHE A 32 -3.19 16.26 -6.95
C PHE A 32 -4.44 15.39 -6.82
N SER A 33 -5.58 15.81 -7.40
CA SER A 33 -6.83 15.05 -7.50
C SER A 33 -6.92 14.25 -8.80
N SER A 34 -5.98 14.44 -9.73
CA SER A 34 -5.93 13.60 -10.94
C SER A 34 -5.80 12.16 -10.47
N ALA A 35 -6.89 11.42 -10.59
CA ALA A 35 -6.90 9.99 -10.32
C ALA A 35 -5.73 9.38 -11.09
N PRO A 36 -4.81 8.71 -10.42
CA PRO A 36 -3.79 7.99 -11.14
C PRO A 36 -4.52 7.04 -12.09
N ALA A 37 -3.90 6.69 -13.19
CA ALA A 37 -4.35 5.91 -14.35
C ALA A 37 -5.31 4.70 -14.11
N PHE A 38 -6.23 4.78 -13.14
CA PHE A 38 -7.26 3.78 -12.84
C PHE A 38 -8.25 3.62 -14.00
N SER A 39 -8.43 4.67 -14.81
CA SER A 39 -9.29 4.61 -16.01
C SER A 39 -8.83 3.61 -17.06
N LYS A 40 -7.55 3.21 -17.06
CA LYS A 40 -7.04 2.22 -18.03
C LYS A 40 -7.24 0.77 -17.58
N VAL A 41 -7.39 0.52 -16.27
CA VAL A 41 -7.64 -0.84 -15.77
C VAL A 41 -9.15 -1.11 -15.69
N ALA A 42 -9.96 -0.10 -15.38
CA ALA A 42 -11.41 -0.20 -15.29
C ALA A 42 -12.14 -0.02 -16.64
N ALA A 43 -11.52 0.58 -17.65
CA ALA A 43 -12.16 0.88 -18.94
C ALA A 43 -12.16 -0.28 -19.94
N ALA A 44 -11.59 -1.43 -19.59
CA ALA A 44 -11.42 -2.51 -20.56
C ALA A 44 -12.66 -3.35 -20.82
N ASP A 45 -13.72 -3.39 -19.95
CA ASP A 45 -14.90 -4.22 -20.22
C ASP A 45 -16.15 -3.84 -19.41
N HIS A 46 -16.72 -2.67 -19.65
CA HIS A 46 -17.98 -2.29 -18.97
C HIS A 46 -19.29 -2.58 -19.74
N ASN A 47 -19.26 -3.24 -20.90
CA ASN A 47 -20.45 -3.30 -21.74
C ASN A 47 -21.16 -4.66 -21.88
N ASP A 48 -20.80 -5.74 -21.17
CA ASP A 48 -21.43 -7.05 -21.44
C ASP A 48 -21.95 -7.86 -20.22
N LEU A 49 -22.04 -7.35 -19.01
CA LEU A 49 -22.32 -8.20 -17.84
C LEU A 49 -23.58 -7.88 -17.01
N THR A 50 -24.45 -6.96 -17.46
CA THR A 50 -25.72 -6.67 -16.75
C THR A 50 -26.87 -7.62 -17.07
N ALA A 51 -26.67 -8.64 -17.90
CA ALA A 51 -27.76 -9.47 -18.44
C ALA A 51 -27.90 -10.88 -17.82
N ARG A 52 -27.02 -11.31 -16.90
CA ARG A 52 -27.14 -12.65 -16.29
C ARG A 52 -27.05 -12.53 -14.77
N GLY A 53 -28.18 -12.75 -14.09
CA GLY A 53 -28.39 -12.71 -12.65
C GLY A 53 -27.49 -13.66 -11.83
N GLU A 54 -26.19 -13.54 -11.93
CA GLU A 54 -25.20 -14.30 -11.16
C GLU A 54 -24.67 -13.46 -10.00
N LYS A 55 -24.41 -14.14 -8.87
CA LYS A 55 -23.88 -13.60 -7.61
C LYS A 55 -22.73 -12.62 -7.82
N PRO A 56 -22.48 -11.66 -6.87
CA PRO A 56 -21.51 -10.58 -7.07
C PRO A 56 -20.19 -11.14 -7.52
N PHE A 57 -19.82 -10.78 -8.74
CA PHE A 57 -18.62 -11.14 -9.45
C PHE A 57 -17.43 -10.67 -8.63
N ARG A 58 -16.66 -11.59 -8.08
CA ARG A 58 -15.29 -11.28 -7.70
C ARG A 58 -14.59 -10.90 -8.99
N SER A 59 -14.33 -9.63 -9.19
CA SER A 59 -13.69 -9.11 -10.39
C SER A 59 -12.44 -9.93 -10.70
N GLU A 60 -12.04 -10.01 -11.96
CA GLU A 60 -10.77 -10.64 -12.32
C GLU A 60 -9.60 -10.04 -11.53
N ILE A 61 -9.69 -8.77 -11.18
CA ILE A 61 -8.74 -8.06 -10.32
C ILE A 61 -8.75 -8.64 -8.91
N GLY A 62 -9.91 -8.91 -8.31
CA GLY A 62 -10.01 -9.54 -6.99
C GLY A 62 -9.46 -10.98 -6.99
N ARG A 63 -9.61 -11.73 -8.10
CA ARG A 63 -8.98 -13.05 -8.26
C ARG A 63 -7.47 -12.92 -8.42
N SER A 64 -6.98 -11.92 -9.14
CA SER A 64 -5.53 -11.68 -9.33
C SER A 64 -4.83 -11.26 -8.05
N LEU A 65 -5.55 -10.64 -7.11
CA LEU A 65 -5.02 -10.23 -5.80
C LEU A 65 -4.89 -11.39 -4.80
N GLY A 66 -5.55 -12.52 -5.01
CA GLY A 66 -5.48 -13.65 -4.08
C GLY A 66 -5.89 -13.24 -2.67
N ILE A 67 -7.09 -12.65 -2.49
CA ILE A 67 -7.58 -12.20 -1.18
C ILE A 67 -7.69 -13.40 -0.23
N LEU A 68 -6.99 -13.32 0.90
CA LEU A 68 -6.93 -14.36 1.94
C LEU A 68 -7.94 -14.08 3.05
N TYR A 69 -8.08 -12.82 3.43
CA TYR A 69 -9.00 -12.35 4.46
C TYR A 69 -9.44 -10.93 4.15
N GLU A 70 -10.67 -10.62 4.46
CA GLU A 70 -11.24 -9.28 4.32
C GLU A 70 -12.34 -9.06 5.36
N ASP A 71 -12.31 -7.88 5.99
CA ASP A 71 -13.39 -7.34 6.81
C ASP A 71 -13.70 -5.89 6.40
N GLU A 72 -14.47 -5.17 7.19
CA GLU A 72 -14.85 -3.77 6.89
C GLU A 72 -13.66 -2.81 6.88
N GLN A 73 -12.58 -3.12 7.59
CA GLN A 73 -11.47 -2.21 7.84
C GLN A 73 -10.15 -2.67 7.21
N THR A 74 -9.96 -3.99 7.08
CA THR A 74 -8.69 -4.58 6.68
C THR A 74 -8.84 -5.57 5.53
N LEU A 75 -7.76 -5.76 4.80
CA LEU A 75 -7.65 -6.76 3.75
C LEU A 75 -6.26 -7.39 3.76
N PHE A 76 -6.22 -8.71 3.71
CA PHE A 76 -4.99 -9.49 3.57
C PHE A 76 -5.00 -10.22 2.24
N LEU A 77 -3.94 -10.06 1.47
CA LEU A 77 -3.83 -10.65 0.14
C LEU A 77 -2.52 -11.40 -0.03
N ASN A 78 -2.51 -12.37 -0.94
CA ASN A 78 -1.32 -13.10 -1.34
C ASN A 78 -0.72 -12.47 -2.61
N LYS A 79 0.28 -11.62 -2.45
CA LYS A 79 0.97 -11.00 -3.58
C LYS A 79 1.69 -12.06 -4.42
N PRO A 80 1.46 -12.16 -5.72
CA PRO A 80 2.22 -13.05 -6.59
C PRO A 80 3.65 -12.54 -6.81
N VAL A 81 4.53 -13.45 -7.25
CA VAL A 81 5.86 -13.09 -7.79
C VAL A 81 5.70 -12.23 -9.04
N GLY A 82 6.59 -11.27 -9.23
CA GLY A 82 6.58 -10.35 -10.38
C GLY A 82 5.81 -9.06 -10.16
N MET A 83 4.86 -9.02 -9.21
CA MET A 83 4.08 -7.84 -8.89
C MET A 83 4.81 -6.93 -7.89
N LEU A 84 4.74 -5.63 -8.11
CA LEU A 84 5.23 -4.62 -7.16
C LEU A 84 4.25 -4.44 -6.00
N SER A 85 4.74 -4.24 -4.78
CA SER A 85 3.90 -3.86 -3.64
C SER A 85 3.38 -2.43 -3.76
N GLN A 86 4.23 -1.53 -4.24
CA GLN A 86 3.93 -0.12 -4.52
C GLN A 86 4.66 0.30 -5.81
N LYS A 87 4.16 1.32 -6.50
CA LYS A 87 4.80 1.87 -7.70
C LYS A 87 6.24 2.29 -7.41
N ALA A 88 7.14 2.01 -8.34
CA ALA A 88 8.48 2.56 -8.41
C ALA A 88 8.54 3.73 -9.42
N ALA A 89 7.67 3.69 -10.45
CA ALA A 89 7.53 4.73 -11.46
C ALA A 89 6.04 5.01 -11.74
N PRO A 90 5.67 6.20 -12.27
CA PRO A 90 4.27 6.58 -12.47
C PRO A 90 3.45 5.61 -13.34
N GLN A 91 4.11 4.94 -14.31
CA GLN A 91 3.49 4.00 -15.23
C GLN A 91 3.32 2.59 -14.64
N ASP A 92 3.91 2.32 -13.48
CA ASP A 92 3.82 1.00 -12.86
C ASP A 92 2.40 0.71 -12.37
N VAL A 93 2.03 -0.56 -12.40
CA VAL A 93 0.86 -1.09 -11.71
C VAL A 93 1.34 -1.97 -10.57
N SER A 94 0.84 -1.74 -9.38
CA SER A 94 1.24 -2.43 -8.16
C SER A 94 0.05 -3.00 -7.40
N VAL A 95 0.31 -3.68 -6.30
CA VAL A 95 -0.75 -4.16 -5.38
C VAL A 95 -1.69 -3.03 -4.97
N VAL A 96 -1.18 -1.81 -4.76
CA VAL A 96 -2.02 -0.67 -4.33
C VAL A 96 -3.04 -0.31 -5.40
N GLU A 97 -2.66 -0.27 -6.68
CA GLU A 97 -3.58 0.01 -7.78
C GLU A 97 -4.65 -1.07 -7.91
N HIS A 98 -4.26 -2.33 -7.83
CA HIS A 98 -5.20 -3.45 -7.84
C HIS A 98 -6.15 -3.43 -6.64
N LEU A 99 -5.65 -3.08 -5.45
CA LEU A 99 -6.46 -2.93 -4.24
C LEU A 99 -7.52 -1.84 -4.43
N ILE A 100 -7.13 -0.66 -4.89
CA ILE A 100 -8.06 0.45 -5.09
C ILE A 100 -9.09 0.10 -6.18
N ALA A 101 -8.67 -0.50 -7.29
CA ALA A 101 -9.58 -0.95 -8.34
C ALA A 101 -10.59 -1.98 -7.80
N TYR A 102 -10.14 -2.94 -7.00
CA TYR A 102 -11.01 -3.91 -6.35
C TYR A 102 -12.06 -3.26 -5.44
N LEU A 103 -11.64 -2.30 -4.60
CA LEU A 103 -12.53 -1.61 -3.67
C LEU A 103 -13.56 -0.73 -4.39
N LEU A 104 -13.17 -0.08 -5.50
CA LEU A 104 -14.08 0.66 -6.38
C LEU A 104 -15.11 -0.25 -7.05
N GLU A 105 -14.65 -1.35 -7.68
CA GLU A 105 -15.53 -2.29 -8.37
C GLU A 105 -16.49 -3.00 -7.44
N SER A 106 -16.06 -3.28 -6.20
CA SER A 106 -16.93 -3.88 -5.18
C SER A 106 -17.84 -2.88 -4.48
N GLY A 107 -17.76 -1.59 -4.83
CA GLY A 107 -18.56 -0.53 -4.22
C GLY A 107 -18.21 -0.22 -2.77
N GLN A 108 -17.03 -0.65 -2.31
CA GLN A 108 -16.58 -0.44 -0.92
C GLN A 108 -15.92 0.93 -0.72
N ILE A 109 -15.54 1.58 -1.79
CA ILE A 109 -15.05 2.96 -1.80
C ILE A 109 -15.52 3.65 -3.06
N THR A 110 -15.72 4.95 -2.98
CA THR A 110 -16.09 5.79 -4.11
C THR A 110 -14.90 6.62 -4.59
N THR A 111 -15.00 7.14 -5.81
CA THR A 111 -14.00 8.08 -6.35
C THR A 111 -13.92 9.37 -5.54
N GLU A 112 -15.03 9.79 -4.91
CA GLU A 112 -15.06 10.96 -4.04
C GLU A 112 -14.29 10.72 -2.74
N GLU A 113 -14.45 9.55 -2.11
CA GLU A 113 -13.70 9.19 -0.90
C GLU A 113 -12.21 9.07 -1.17
N LEU A 114 -11.81 8.63 -2.37
CA LEU A 114 -10.40 8.59 -2.77
C LEU A 114 -9.73 9.97 -2.83
N ARG A 115 -10.49 11.08 -2.90
CA ARG A 115 -9.94 12.43 -2.84
C ARG A 115 -9.41 12.79 -1.45
N THR A 116 -9.92 12.14 -0.42
CA THR A 116 -9.58 12.41 0.99
C THR A 116 -8.75 11.32 1.64
N PHE A 117 -8.95 10.07 1.22
CA PHE A 117 -8.24 8.91 1.77
C PHE A 117 -7.92 7.90 0.67
N HIS A 118 -6.70 7.41 0.66
CA HIS A 118 -6.25 6.34 -0.22
C HIS A 118 -5.99 5.06 0.58
N PRO A 119 -6.72 3.97 0.35
CA PRO A 119 -6.35 2.65 0.85
C PRO A 119 -4.92 2.30 0.45
N ALA A 120 -4.16 1.72 1.36
CA ALA A 120 -2.76 1.42 1.12
C ALA A 120 -2.32 0.14 1.83
N VAL A 121 -1.17 -0.38 1.38
CA VAL A 121 -0.53 -1.54 1.99
C VAL A 121 0.33 -1.12 3.18
N CYS A 122 0.29 -1.93 4.25
CA CYS A 122 0.99 -1.66 5.51
C CYS A 122 2.38 -2.30 5.58
N ASN A 123 2.64 -3.30 4.72
CA ASN A 123 3.96 -3.90 4.55
C ASN A 123 4.30 -4.05 3.07
N ARG A 124 5.57 -4.24 2.77
CA ARG A 124 6.05 -4.44 1.40
C ARG A 124 6.81 -5.74 1.29
N LEU A 125 6.66 -6.38 0.16
CA LEU A 125 7.48 -7.49 -0.31
C LEU A 125 8.17 -7.07 -1.60
N ASP A 126 9.35 -7.57 -1.82
CA ASP A 126 10.05 -7.34 -3.08
C ASP A 126 9.29 -7.93 -4.28
N ARG A 127 9.60 -7.46 -5.49
CA ARG A 127 8.94 -7.92 -6.72
C ARG A 127 8.98 -9.45 -6.84
N ASN A 128 10.12 -10.05 -6.51
CA ASN A 128 10.34 -11.50 -6.64
C ASN A 128 9.95 -12.30 -5.38
N THR A 129 9.36 -11.66 -4.38
CA THR A 129 8.85 -12.31 -3.17
C THR A 129 7.33 -12.38 -3.24
N SER A 130 6.78 -13.57 -3.15
CA SER A 130 5.34 -13.78 -2.96
C SER A 130 5.00 -13.84 -1.47
N GLY A 131 3.73 -13.64 -1.15
CA GLY A 131 3.24 -13.83 0.22
C GLY A 131 2.29 -12.74 0.70
N ILE A 132 2.07 -12.71 2.01
CA ILE A 132 1.00 -11.92 2.62
C ILE A 132 1.36 -10.43 2.66
N ILE A 133 0.46 -9.63 2.10
CA ILE A 133 0.43 -8.18 2.27
C ILE A 133 -0.85 -7.83 3.04
N ALA A 134 -0.69 -6.99 4.06
CA ALA A 134 -1.77 -6.39 4.82
C ALA A 134 -2.08 -4.99 4.27
N ALA A 135 -3.35 -4.66 4.14
CA ALA A 135 -3.82 -3.37 3.67
C ALA A 135 -4.90 -2.80 4.60
N GLY A 136 -4.88 -1.49 4.81
CA GLY A 136 -5.93 -0.76 5.51
C GLY A 136 -6.92 -0.18 4.52
N LYS A 137 -8.20 -0.50 4.68
CA LYS A 137 -9.33 0.03 3.92
C LYS A 137 -9.82 1.36 4.50
N THR A 138 -9.50 1.62 5.77
CA THR A 138 -9.79 2.86 6.49
C THR A 138 -8.51 3.48 7.03
N LEU A 139 -8.54 4.78 7.30
CA LEU A 139 -7.39 5.49 7.86
C LEU A 139 -6.99 4.90 9.22
N ALA A 140 -7.96 4.59 10.08
CA ALA A 140 -7.71 4.01 11.40
C ALA A 140 -7.00 2.65 11.30
N ALA A 141 -7.49 1.76 10.45
CA ALA A 141 -6.88 0.44 10.23
C ALA A 141 -5.49 0.56 9.61
N LEU A 142 -5.31 1.48 8.64
CA LEU A 142 -4.00 1.74 8.03
C LEU A 142 -2.97 2.20 9.06
N GLN A 143 -3.36 3.12 9.95
CA GLN A 143 -2.49 3.61 11.02
C GLN A 143 -2.16 2.50 12.02
N GLN A 144 -3.16 1.75 12.49
CA GLN A 144 -2.98 0.67 13.45
C GLN A 144 -2.07 -0.43 12.90
N LEU A 145 -2.35 -0.94 11.70
CA LEU A 145 -1.52 -1.96 11.07
C LEU A 145 -0.09 -1.47 10.83
N SER A 146 0.06 -0.22 10.36
CA SER A 146 1.39 0.37 10.14
C SER A 146 2.19 0.50 11.43
N GLU A 147 1.53 0.83 12.56
CA GLU A 147 2.13 0.84 13.89
C GLU A 147 2.62 -0.55 14.28
N MET A 148 1.77 -1.58 14.14
CA MET A 148 2.13 -2.97 14.46
C MET A 148 3.32 -3.49 13.64
N PHE A 149 3.49 -3.02 12.40
CA PHE A 149 4.68 -3.35 11.60
C PHE A 149 5.91 -2.55 12.05
N ARG A 150 5.74 -1.31 12.48
CA ARG A 150 6.82 -0.40 12.92
C ARG A 150 7.40 -0.83 14.25
N ASP A 151 6.55 -1.11 15.24
CA ASP A 151 6.94 -1.53 16.59
C ASP A 151 7.33 -3.01 16.67
N ARG A 152 7.18 -3.74 15.55
CA ARG A 152 7.48 -5.18 15.42
C ARG A 152 6.61 -6.09 16.31
N SER A 153 5.46 -5.64 16.77
CA SER A 153 4.48 -6.49 17.45
C SER A 153 3.91 -7.55 16.51
N MET A 154 3.81 -7.21 15.23
CA MET A 154 3.47 -8.18 14.18
C MET A 154 4.71 -8.95 13.71
N LYS A 155 4.75 -10.25 13.99
CA LYS A 155 5.84 -11.13 13.58
C LYS A 155 5.74 -11.45 12.09
N LYS A 156 6.89 -11.43 11.39
CA LYS A 156 6.99 -11.77 9.96
C LYS A 156 7.77 -13.06 9.78
N TYR A 157 7.17 -14.00 9.06
CA TYR A 157 7.80 -15.28 8.75
C TYR A 157 7.93 -15.44 7.24
N TYR A 158 9.01 -16.06 6.81
CA TYR A 158 9.29 -16.31 5.39
C TYR A 158 9.73 -17.75 5.19
N LEU A 159 9.30 -18.36 4.08
CA LEU A 159 9.89 -19.58 3.57
C LEU A 159 10.98 -19.20 2.57
N ALA A 160 12.16 -19.76 2.73
CA ALA A 160 13.28 -19.52 1.83
C ALA A 160 13.88 -20.84 1.34
N LEU A 161 14.09 -20.94 0.04
CA LEU A 161 14.87 -22.02 -0.54
C LEU A 161 16.34 -21.62 -0.53
N VAL A 162 17.17 -22.42 0.15
CA VAL A 162 18.60 -22.16 0.27
C VAL A 162 19.43 -23.30 -0.33
N LYS A 163 20.65 -22.98 -0.77
CA LYS A 163 21.60 -23.98 -1.25
C LYS A 163 22.21 -24.73 -0.07
N GLY A 164 22.21 -26.04 -0.11
CA GLY A 164 22.78 -26.90 0.93
C GLY A 164 21.78 -27.30 2.00
N THR A 165 22.27 -27.77 3.15
CA THR A 165 21.46 -28.26 4.26
C THR A 165 21.65 -27.39 5.48
N VAL A 166 20.56 -26.86 6.01
CA VAL A 166 20.54 -26.18 7.31
C VAL A 166 20.35 -27.26 8.39
N LYS A 167 21.40 -27.52 9.18
CA LYS A 167 21.40 -28.62 10.17
C LYS A 167 20.75 -28.22 11.49
N GLU A 168 20.75 -26.94 11.83
CA GLU A 168 20.26 -26.41 13.10
C GLU A 168 19.75 -25.00 12.97
N ASN A 169 18.96 -24.55 13.95
CA ASN A 169 18.48 -23.18 14.00
C ASN A 169 19.64 -22.20 14.13
N GLN A 170 19.61 -21.14 13.31
CA GLN A 170 20.61 -20.09 13.29
C GLN A 170 19.97 -18.74 13.56
N ARG A 171 20.67 -17.90 14.32
CA ARG A 171 20.33 -16.50 14.48
C ARG A 171 21.40 -15.65 13.80
N ILE A 172 21.00 -14.90 12.79
CA ILE A 172 21.87 -13.98 12.06
C ILE A 172 21.45 -12.56 12.42
N SER A 173 22.39 -11.74 12.87
CA SER A 173 22.18 -10.32 13.14
C SER A 173 23.34 -9.52 12.55
N GLY A 174 23.04 -8.29 12.10
CA GLY A 174 24.02 -7.40 11.51
C GLY A 174 23.35 -6.18 10.88
N PHE A 175 24.13 -5.26 10.39
CA PHE A 175 23.70 -4.05 9.73
C PHE A 175 23.64 -4.28 8.21
N LEU A 176 22.56 -3.87 7.57
CA LEU A 176 22.40 -3.99 6.13
C LEU A 176 22.84 -2.70 5.44
N LYS A 177 23.81 -2.80 4.54
CA LYS A 177 24.19 -1.71 3.65
C LYS A 177 23.82 -2.06 2.22
N LYS A 178 22.99 -1.21 1.61
CA LYS A 178 22.59 -1.35 0.21
C LYS A 178 23.44 -0.45 -0.67
N ASP A 179 24.07 -1.03 -1.69
CA ASP A 179 24.67 -0.28 -2.78
C ASP A 179 23.55 0.14 -3.75
N SER A 180 23.30 1.43 -3.85
CA SER A 180 22.23 1.99 -4.71
C SER A 180 22.52 1.81 -6.21
N ARG A 181 23.79 1.65 -6.60
CA ARG A 181 24.19 1.49 -8.01
C ARG A 181 24.04 0.06 -8.50
N THR A 182 24.41 -0.91 -7.67
CA THR A 182 24.38 -2.34 -8.02
C THR A 182 23.13 -3.05 -7.48
N ASN A 183 22.36 -2.40 -6.61
CA ASN A 183 21.25 -3.00 -5.86
C ASN A 183 21.67 -4.18 -4.95
N GLN A 184 22.95 -4.35 -4.72
CA GLN A 184 23.45 -5.41 -3.84
C GLN A 184 23.37 -4.99 -2.38
N VAL A 185 23.05 -5.96 -1.52
CA VAL A 185 22.98 -5.78 -0.07
C VAL A 185 24.10 -6.55 0.56
N GLN A 186 24.85 -5.89 1.47
CA GLN A 186 25.90 -6.51 2.27
C GLN A 186 25.49 -6.49 3.74
N ILE A 187 25.80 -7.58 4.44
CA ILE A 187 25.62 -7.67 5.88
C ILE A 187 26.96 -7.28 6.53
N LEU A 188 26.94 -6.25 7.35
CA LEU A 188 28.09 -5.76 8.09
C LEU A 188 27.95 -6.14 9.57
N LYS A 189 29.09 -6.41 10.23
CA LYS A 189 29.10 -6.70 11.68
C LYS A 189 28.93 -5.43 12.50
N ASP A 190 29.52 -4.34 12.02
CA ASP A 190 29.55 -3.05 12.70
C ASP A 190 28.65 -2.04 12.00
N GLU A 191 28.12 -1.09 12.76
CA GLU A 191 27.33 0.02 12.24
C GLU A 191 28.25 0.96 11.43
N VAL A 192 27.84 1.24 10.19
CA VAL A 192 28.50 2.22 9.34
C VAL A 192 27.48 3.25 8.82
N PRO A 193 27.88 4.47 8.50
CA PRO A 193 26.97 5.47 7.96
C PRO A 193 26.20 4.94 6.74
N GLY A 194 24.86 5.04 6.79
CA GLY A 194 23.96 4.56 5.73
C GLY A 194 23.64 3.06 5.79
N ALA A 195 24.03 2.33 6.84
CA ALA A 195 23.49 1.00 7.14
C ALA A 195 22.24 1.11 8.06
N SER A 196 21.33 0.14 7.93
CA SER A 196 20.10 0.02 8.74
C SER A 196 19.99 -1.34 9.41
#